data_5f67b02b615ca3399826bfc6da540696
#
_entry.id   5f67b02b615ca3399826bfc6da540696
#
_cell.length_a   1.000
_cell.length_b   1.000
_cell.length_c   1.000
_cell.angle_alpha   90.00
_cell.angle_beta   90.00
_cell.angle_gamma   90.00
#
_symmetry.space_group_name_H-M   'P 1'
#
loop_
_entity.id
_entity.type
_entity.pdbx_description
1 polymer ?
#
loop_
_entity_poly.entity_id
_entity_poly.type
_entity_poly.pdbx_seq_one_letter_code
_entity_poly.pdbx_strand_id
1 'polypeptide(L)'
;MRVPNITWKIRKGPDWWDESSEDYFKGKRVLVVSLPGAFTPIWSSEQLPGLEDLYEKFQEKGVDEIYCLSVNDSFVMNAWAKDLGIEKVKMIPDGSGQFTRDMDMLVFKPAQNFGYRSWRYAMLVNDMEVEQMFIEEGKNQIGLDDDPYEVTKPENIFNNIS
;
A
#
# COMPACT_ATOMS: atom_id res chain seq x y z
N MET A 1 -7.60 -8.75 13.74
CA MET A 1 -6.78 -7.56 14.04
C MET A 1 -7.42 -6.35 13.37
N ARG A 2 -7.57 -5.30 14.14
CA ARG A 2 -8.15 -4.03 13.64
C ARG A 2 -7.02 -3.15 13.07
N VAL A 3 -7.29 -2.43 11.97
CA VAL A 3 -6.31 -1.50 11.41
C VAL A 3 -6.03 -0.34 12.37
N PRO A 4 -4.79 0.21 12.38
CA PRO A 4 -4.45 1.35 13.22
C PRO A 4 -5.31 2.58 12.92
N ASN A 5 -5.57 3.37 13.95
CA ASN A 5 -6.35 4.61 13.83
C ASN A 5 -5.39 5.79 13.55
N ILE A 6 -5.30 6.17 12.31
CA ILE A 6 -4.39 7.22 11.80
C ILE A 6 -5.21 8.26 11.03
N THR A 7 -4.74 9.49 11.05
CA THR A 7 -5.25 10.55 10.17
C THR A 7 -4.10 11.06 9.29
N TRP A 8 -4.31 11.01 7.98
CA TRP A 8 -3.31 11.44 7.00
C TRP A 8 -3.62 12.81 6.45
N LYS A 9 -2.58 13.56 6.09
CA LYS A 9 -2.68 14.81 5.33
C LYS A 9 -2.60 14.49 3.84
N ILE A 10 -3.68 14.79 3.14
CA ILE A 10 -3.82 14.49 1.71
C ILE A 10 -3.82 15.81 0.94
N ARG A 11 -3.01 15.87 -0.12
CA ARG A 11 -2.98 17.02 -1.01
C ARG A 11 -3.88 16.78 -2.22
N LYS A 12 -4.88 17.65 -2.41
CA LYS A 12 -5.78 17.61 -3.56
C LYS A 12 -5.79 18.98 -4.22
N GLY A 13 -5.14 19.10 -5.39
CA GLY A 13 -4.95 20.40 -6.04
C GLY A 13 -4.24 21.37 -5.11
N PRO A 14 -4.81 22.59 -4.84
CA PRO A 14 -4.19 23.57 -3.94
C PRO A 14 -4.53 23.34 -2.46
N ASP A 15 -5.33 22.32 -2.12
CA ASP A 15 -5.90 22.16 -0.79
C ASP A 15 -5.32 20.96 -0.03
N TRP A 16 -5.29 21.09 1.30
CA TRP A 16 -4.99 20.00 2.22
C TRP A 16 -6.27 19.46 2.81
N TRP A 17 -6.36 18.12 2.87
CA TRP A 17 -7.49 17.42 3.45
C TRP A 17 -7.00 16.47 4.54
N ASP A 18 -7.82 16.28 5.58
CA ASP A 18 -7.57 15.24 6.58
C ASP A 18 -8.41 14.03 6.21
N GLU A 19 -7.78 12.88 6.04
CA GLU A 19 -8.47 11.61 5.80
C GLU A 19 -8.00 10.59 6.83
N SER A 20 -8.97 9.95 7.49
CA SER A 20 -8.68 9.02 8.57
C SER A 20 -8.78 7.57 8.13
N SER A 21 -8.34 6.65 9.00
CA SER A 21 -8.55 5.22 8.79
C SER A 21 -10.03 4.90 8.57
N GLU A 22 -10.94 5.56 9.30
CA GLU A 22 -12.38 5.34 9.09
C GLU A 22 -12.80 5.73 7.67
N ASP A 23 -12.26 6.82 7.13
CA ASP A 23 -12.60 7.26 5.77
C ASP A 23 -12.20 6.23 4.72
N TYR A 24 -11.06 5.56 4.92
CA TYR A 24 -10.57 4.56 3.97
C TYR A 24 -11.19 3.18 4.16
N PHE A 25 -11.49 2.78 5.39
CA PHE A 25 -11.77 1.38 5.70
C PHE A 25 -13.18 1.09 6.21
N LYS A 26 -13.86 2.05 6.83
CA LYS A 26 -15.15 1.78 7.49
C LYS A 26 -16.24 1.46 6.48
N GLY A 27 -16.94 0.36 6.73
CA GLY A 27 -18.06 -0.05 5.89
C GLY A 27 -17.68 -0.54 4.50
N LYS A 28 -16.40 -0.81 4.27
CA LYS A 28 -15.88 -1.24 2.97
C LYS A 28 -15.01 -2.48 3.12
N ARG A 29 -14.97 -3.26 2.06
CA ARG A 29 -14.01 -4.35 1.92
C ARG A 29 -12.95 -3.90 0.93
N VAL A 30 -11.72 -3.71 1.41
CA VAL A 30 -10.65 -3.09 0.62
C VAL A 30 -9.39 -3.93 0.60
N LEU A 31 -8.64 -3.83 -0.49
CA LEU A 31 -7.31 -4.38 -0.60
C LEU A 31 -6.30 -3.25 -0.42
N VAL A 32 -5.40 -3.40 0.55
CA VAL A 32 -4.27 -2.48 0.74
C VAL A 32 -3.01 -3.18 0.29
N VAL A 33 -2.28 -2.56 -0.62
CA VAL A 33 -0.97 -3.04 -1.07
C VAL A 33 0.06 -2.01 -0.68
N SER A 34 1.00 -2.40 0.17
CA SER A 34 2.06 -1.52 0.66
C SER A 34 3.40 -1.94 0.09
N LEU A 35 4.21 -0.95 -0.27
CA LEU A 35 5.47 -1.18 -0.96
C LEU A 35 6.55 -0.20 -0.49
N PRO A 36 7.85 -0.46 -0.79
CA PRO A 36 8.96 0.32 -0.24
C PRO A 36 9.04 1.76 -0.72
N GLY A 37 8.39 2.12 -1.80
CA GLY A 37 8.40 3.52 -2.21
C GLY A 37 7.91 3.76 -3.62
N ALA A 38 7.34 4.95 -3.81
CA ALA A 38 7.02 5.49 -5.10
C ALA A 38 8.31 5.69 -5.92
N PHE A 39 8.23 5.49 -7.23
CA PHE A 39 9.36 5.62 -8.16
C PHE A 39 10.51 4.66 -7.91
N THR A 40 10.39 3.70 -7.00
CA THR A 40 11.42 2.69 -6.81
C THR A 40 11.41 1.70 -7.97
N PRO A 41 12.60 1.15 -8.34
CA PRO A 41 12.70 0.38 -9.57
C PRO A 41 12.01 -0.99 -9.49
N ILE A 42 11.68 -1.50 -10.66
CA ILE A 42 11.18 -2.81 -11.04
C ILE A 42 9.87 -3.19 -10.34
N TRP A 43 9.92 -3.67 -9.09
CA TRP A 43 8.73 -4.30 -8.50
C TRP A 43 7.62 -3.31 -8.19
N SER A 44 7.94 -2.16 -7.61
CA SER A 44 6.93 -1.14 -7.31
C SER A 44 6.31 -0.56 -8.58
N SER A 45 7.14 -0.34 -9.60
CA SER A 45 6.70 0.19 -10.89
C SER A 45 5.92 -0.82 -11.73
N GLU A 46 6.01 -2.11 -11.41
CA GLU A 46 5.22 -3.18 -12.05
C GLU A 46 3.96 -3.48 -11.24
N GLN A 47 4.08 -3.50 -9.92
CA GLN A 47 2.99 -3.90 -9.02
C GLN A 47 1.79 -2.97 -9.12
N LEU A 48 2.00 -1.67 -9.12
CA LEU A 48 0.90 -0.71 -9.15
C LEU A 48 0.10 -0.76 -10.46
N PRO A 49 0.72 -0.76 -11.65
CA PRO A 49 -0.04 -0.97 -12.89
C PRO A 49 -0.75 -2.32 -12.95
N GLY A 50 -0.16 -3.36 -12.39
CA GLY A 50 -0.80 -4.68 -12.32
C GLY A 50 -2.07 -4.67 -11.47
N LEU A 51 -2.09 -3.92 -10.38
CA LEU A 51 -3.28 -3.73 -9.56
C LEU A 51 -4.35 -2.93 -10.31
N GLU A 52 -3.94 -1.90 -11.03
CA GLU A 52 -4.85 -1.09 -11.84
C GLU A 52 -5.54 -1.95 -12.91
N ASP A 53 -4.78 -2.82 -13.57
CA ASP A 53 -5.31 -3.71 -14.61
C ASP A 53 -6.32 -4.72 -14.06
N LEU A 54 -6.16 -5.15 -12.81
CA LEU A 54 -7.04 -6.13 -12.19
C LEU A 54 -8.15 -5.51 -11.33
N TYR A 55 -8.23 -4.18 -11.29
CA TYR A 55 -9.15 -3.47 -10.39
C TYR A 55 -10.60 -3.95 -10.53
N GLU A 56 -11.11 -4.03 -11.74
CA GLU A 56 -12.50 -4.45 -11.99
C GLU A 56 -12.73 -5.92 -11.61
N LYS A 57 -11.74 -6.78 -11.82
CA LYS A 57 -11.81 -8.18 -11.43
C LYS A 57 -11.85 -8.33 -9.91
N PHE A 58 -11.09 -7.51 -9.18
CA PHE A 58 -11.17 -7.47 -7.73
C PHE A 58 -12.55 -7.01 -7.25
N GLN A 59 -13.14 -6.02 -7.94
CA GLN A 59 -14.50 -5.58 -7.63
C GLN A 59 -15.52 -6.72 -7.77
N GLU A 60 -15.38 -7.54 -8.79
CA GLU A 60 -16.23 -8.72 -9.00
C GLU A 60 -16.10 -9.73 -7.86
N LYS A 61 -14.97 -9.77 -7.17
CA LYS A 61 -14.74 -10.59 -5.97
C LYS A 61 -15.21 -9.93 -4.67
N GLY A 62 -15.86 -8.79 -4.74
CA GLY A 62 -16.37 -8.09 -3.56
C GLY A 62 -15.39 -7.14 -2.91
N VAL A 63 -14.33 -6.76 -3.60
CA VAL A 63 -13.39 -5.74 -3.14
C VAL A 63 -13.87 -4.38 -3.64
N ASP A 64 -14.24 -3.50 -2.72
CA ASP A 64 -14.79 -2.19 -3.07
C ASP A 64 -13.74 -1.21 -3.59
N GLU A 65 -12.54 -1.24 -3.01
CA GLU A 65 -11.46 -0.33 -3.36
C GLU A 65 -10.10 -1.02 -3.23
N ILE A 66 -9.13 -0.56 -4.01
CA ILE A 66 -7.72 -0.93 -3.87
C ILE A 66 -6.94 0.31 -3.49
N TYR A 67 -6.15 0.20 -2.42
CA TYR A 67 -5.27 1.28 -1.96
C TYR A 67 -3.81 0.85 -2.09
N CYS A 68 -2.98 1.75 -2.61
CA CYS A 68 -1.53 1.60 -2.61
C CYS A 68 -0.95 2.52 -1.53
N LEU A 69 -0.26 1.94 -0.57
CA LEU A 69 0.32 2.65 0.56
C LEU A 69 1.84 2.66 0.45
N SER A 70 2.44 3.78 0.75
CA SER A 70 3.89 3.90 0.82
C SER A 70 4.29 4.96 1.85
N VAL A 71 5.49 4.84 2.40
CA VAL A 71 6.08 5.87 3.27
C VAL A 71 6.64 6.97 2.38
N ASN A 72 5.73 7.70 1.77
CA ASN A 72 5.98 8.87 0.92
C ASN A 72 4.87 9.87 1.17
N ASP A 73 5.15 11.13 0.97
CA ASP A 73 4.13 12.18 1.12
C ASP A 73 3.15 12.21 -0.05
N SER A 74 2.12 13.04 0.09
CA SER A 74 1.05 13.14 -0.89
C SER A 74 1.53 13.70 -2.24
N PHE A 75 2.49 14.62 -2.24
CA PHE A 75 3.04 15.16 -3.49
C PHE A 75 3.70 14.07 -4.33
N VAL A 76 4.53 13.25 -3.68
CA VAL A 76 5.24 12.16 -4.35
C VAL A 76 4.27 11.10 -4.84
N MET A 77 3.31 10.70 -4.01
CA MET A 77 2.32 9.68 -4.38
C MET A 77 1.44 10.14 -5.53
N ASN A 78 1.02 11.40 -5.52
CA ASN A 78 0.21 11.97 -6.61
C ASN A 78 1.00 12.00 -7.92
N ALA A 79 2.27 12.43 -7.87
CA ALA A 79 3.13 12.48 -9.05
C ALA A 79 3.38 11.08 -9.62
N TRP A 80 3.60 10.10 -8.75
CA TRP A 80 3.84 8.73 -9.18
C TRP A 80 2.60 8.11 -9.83
N ALA A 81 1.44 8.29 -9.24
CA ALA A 81 0.18 7.82 -9.81
C ALA A 81 -0.07 8.43 -11.19
N LYS A 82 0.20 9.73 -11.34
CA LYS A 82 0.06 10.44 -12.61
C LYS A 82 1.04 9.91 -13.67
N ASP A 83 2.29 9.70 -13.27
CA ASP A 83 3.32 9.18 -14.16
C ASP A 83 2.97 7.79 -14.71
N LEU A 84 2.35 6.94 -13.91
CA LEU A 84 1.95 5.59 -14.30
C LEU A 84 0.54 5.53 -14.90
N GLY A 85 -0.17 6.64 -14.99
CA GLY A 85 -1.53 6.67 -15.56
C GLY A 85 -2.56 5.95 -14.68
N ILE A 86 -2.40 5.96 -13.37
CA ILE A 86 -3.30 5.31 -12.43
C ILE A 86 -4.57 6.14 -12.26
N GLU A 87 -5.71 5.52 -12.49
CA GLU A 87 -7.01 6.19 -12.41
C GLU A 87 -7.94 5.61 -11.33
N LYS A 88 -7.84 4.32 -11.05
CA LYS A 88 -8.77 3.59 -10.17
C LYS A 88 -8.18 3.28 -8.80
N VAL A 89 -6.95 2.80 -8.75
CA VAL A 89 -6.25 2.55 -7.49
C VAL A 89 -6.00 3.90 -6.80
N LYS A 90 -6.31 3.98 -5.52
CA LYS A 90 -6.13 5.20 -4.72
C LYS A 90 -4.89 5.09 -3.85
N MET A 91 -4.26 6.23 -3.59
CA MET A 91 -3.02 6.29 -2.82
C MET A 91 -3.29 6.58 -1.35
N ILE A 92 -2.52 5.95 -0.45
CA ILE A 92 -2.44 6.33 0.95
C ILE A 92 -1.00 6.80 1.20
N PRO A 93 -0.78 8.11 1.34
CA PRO A 93 0.56 8.66 1.55
C PRO A 93 0.91 8.62 3.03
N ASP A 94 1.53 7.53 3.47
CA ASP A 94 1.93 7.35 4.86
C ASP A 94 3.30 7.97 5.12
N GLY A 95 3.45 9.25 4.78
CA GLY A 95 4.74 9.95 4.79
C GLY A 95 5.46 9.96 6.13
N SER A 96 4.71 9.99 7.24
CA SER A 96 5.30 9.94 8.58
C SER A 96 5.57 8.50 9.06
N GLY A 97 5.13 7.50 8.30
CA GLY A 97 5.35 6.10 8.64
C GLY A 97 4.56 5.58 9.83
N GLN A 98 3.58 6.34 10.32
CA GLN A 98 2.83 5.98 11.54
C GLN A 98 2.00 4.71 11.35
N PHE A 99 1.22 4.64 10.28
CA PHE A 99 0.42 3.46 9.99
C PHE A 99 1.31 2.25 9.75
N THR A 100 2.36 2.43 8.97
CA THR A 100 3.34 1.38 8.66
C THR A 100 4.00 0.85 9.94
N ARG A 101 4.40 1.75 10.84
CA ARG A 101 4.96 1.37 12.14
C ARG A 101 3.95 0.58 12.96
N ASP A 102 2.72 1.06 13.05
CA ASP A 102 1.69 0.43 13.88
C ASP A 102 1.22 -0.91 13.30
N MET A 103 1.43 -1.13 12.00
CA MET A 103 1.23 -2.43 11.37
C MET A 103 2.43 -3.38 11.54
N ASP A 104 3.50 -2.93 12.20
CA ASP A 104 4.76 -3.67 12.35
C ASP A 104 5.44 -3.97 11.00
N MET A 105 5.32 -3.03 10.08
CA MET A 105 5.88 -3.17 8.72
C MET A 105 6.93 -2.10 8.38
N LEU A 106 7.30 -1.25 9.33
CA LEU A 106 8.32 -0.24 9.12
C LEU A 106 9.70 -0.87 9.19
N VAL A 107 10.47 -0.73 8.13
CA VAL A 107 11.84 -1.29 8.02
C VAL A 107 12.83 -0.20 7.66
N PHE A 108 14.09 -0.41 8.04
CA PHE A 108 15.18 0.50 7.71
C PHE A 108 15.97 -0.06 6.53
N LYS A 109 16.09 0.72 5.44
CA LYS A 109 16.77 0.32 4.20
C LYS A 109 17.94 1.25 3.90
N PRO A 110 19.08 1.07 4.58
CA PRO A 110 20.21 1.99 4.41
C PRO A 110 20.98 1.80 3.10
N ALA A 111 20.97 0.60 2.54
CA ALA A 111 21.78 0.30 1.35
C ALA A 111 21.36 1.14 0.14
N GLN A 112 20.08 1.41 -0.03
CA GLN A 112 19.59 2.25 -1.11
C GLN A 112 19.40 3.71 -0.66
N ASN A 113 19.84 4.06 0.54
CA ASN A 113 19.60 5.37 1.13
C ASN A 113 18.10 5.71 1.25
N PHE A 114 17.27 4.71 1.37
CA PHE A 114 15.83 4.90 1.50
C PHE A 114 15.41 5.37 2.89
N GLY A 115 16.16 4.98 3.92
CA GLY A 115 15.77 5.22 5.30
C GLY A 115 14.63 4.29 5.72
N TYR A 116 13.69 4.81 6.48
CA TYR A 116 12.55 4.04 6.94
C TYR A 116 11.48 3.96 5.86
N ARG A 117 11.09 2.74 5.52
CA ARG A 117 10.10 2.45 4.46
C ARG A 117 9.17 1.32 4.92
N SER A 118 8.10 1.11 4.17
CA SER A 118 7.24 -0.04 4.39
C SER A 118 7.88 -1.29 3.80
N TRP A 119 7.81 -2.38 4.55
CA TRP A 119 8.00 -3.71 3.98
C TRP A 119 6.90 -3.99 2.95
N ARG A 120 7.20 -4.81 1.95
CA ARG A 120 6.21 -5.14 0.92
C ARG A 120 5.23 -6.17 1.47
N TYR A 121 3.98 -5.76 1.59
CA TYR A 121 2.90 -6.63 2.03
C TYR A 121 1.57 -6.18 1.43
N ALA A 122 0.57 -7.05 1.52
CA ALA A 122 -0.80 -6.70 1.16
C ALA A 122 -1.74 -7.25 2.23
N MET A 123 -2.89 -6.63 2.36
CA MET A 123 -3.91 -7.10 3.29
C MET A 123 -5.31 -6.83 2.74
N LEU A 124 -6.21 -7.76 3.05
CA LEU A 124 -7.62 -7.59 2.78
C LEU A 124 -8.29 -7.15 4.08
N VAL A 125 -8.96 -6.01 4.04
CA VAL A 125 -9.58 -5.39 5.22
C VAL A 125 -11.07 -5.26 4.98
N ASN A 126 -11.87 -5.72 5.92
CA ASN A 126 -13.33 -5.61 5.86
C ASN A 126 -13.83 -4.83 7.07
N ASP A 127 -14.39 -3.66 6.82
CA ASP A 127 -14.94 -2.78 7.87
C ASP A 127 -13.97 -2.62 9.05
N MET A 128 -12.75 -2.16 8.77
CA MET A 128 -11.68 -1.90 9.74
C MET A 128 -10.97 -3.16 10.26
N GLU A 129 -11.44 -4.37 9.96
CA GLU A 129 -10.84 -5.61 10.44
C GLU A 129 -10.01 -6.29 9.34
N VAL A 130 -8.78 -6.68 9.66
CA VAL A 130 -7.92 -7.39 8.72
C VAL A 130 -8.40 -8.84 8.60
N GLU A 131 -8.80 -9.23 7.41
CA GLU A 131 -9.25 -10.59 7.12
C GLU A 131 -8.12 -11.50 6.69
N GLN A 132 -7.16 -10.98 5.94
CA GLN A 132 -6.11 -11.79 5.32
C GLN A 132 -4.87 -10.92 5.07
N MET A 133 -3.70 -11.51 5.25
CA MET A 133 -2.42 -10.83 4.99
C MET A 133 -1.53 -11.63 4.05
N PHE A 134 -0.82 -10.91 3.19
CA PHE A 134 0.21 -11.44 2.31
C PHE A 134 1.50 -10.66 2.63
N ILE A 135 2.42 -11.29 3.33
CA ILE A 135 3.66 -10.64 3.78
C ILE A 135 4.84 -11.31 3.08
N GLU A 136 5.65 -10.54 2.37
CA GLU A 136 6.86 -11.07 1.77
C GLU A 136 7.81 -11.57 2.86
N GLU A 137 8.53 -12.66 2.58
CA GLU A 137 9.43 -13.25 3.55
C GLU A 137 10.68 -12.39 3.77
N GLY A 138 11.27 -12.48 4.95
CA GLY A 138 12.55 -11.88 5.27
C GLY A 138 12.50 -10.53 5.96
N LYS A 139 11.35 -10.06 6.36
CA LYS A 139 11.17 -8.72 6.95
C LYS A 139 12.12 -8.41 8.11
N ASN A 140 12.36 -9.36 8.98
CA ASN A 140 13.14 -9.14 10.20
C ASN A 140 14.62 -9.47 10.08
N GLN A 141 15.11 -9.73 8.87
CA GLN A 141 16.52 -10.00 8.65
C GLN A 141 17.28 -8.69 8.55
N ILE A 142 18.28 -8.51 9.40
CA ILE A 142 19.08 -7.28 9.47
C ILE A 142 20.00 -7.17 8.25
N GLY A 143 20.00 -6.01 7.63
CA GLY A 143 20.94 -5.69 6.53
C GLY A 143 20.58 -6.28 5.18
N LEU A 144 19.32 -6.69 5.00
CA LEU A 144 18.89 -7.17 3.70
C LEU A 144 18.51 -6.02 2.78
N ASP A 145 19.14 -6.03 1.64
CA ASP A 145 18.81 -5.16 0.52
C ASP A 145 17.69 -5.76 -0.32
N ASP A 146 17.19 -6.91 0.11
CA ASP A 146 16.19 -7.65 -0.64
C ASP A 146 14.87 -6.91 -0.68
N ASP A 147 14.30 -6.92 -1.85
CA ASP A 147 12.94 -6.42 -2.11
C ASP A 147 12.15 -7.57 -2.73
N PRO A 148 11.75 -8.58 -1.92
CA PRO A 148 11.06 -9.74 -2.45
C PRO A 148 9.68 -9.36 -3.00
N TYR A 149 9.29 -10.02 -4.09
CA TYR A 149 8.05 -9.77 -4.78
C TYR A 149 7.49 -11.09 -5.32
N GLU A 150 6.88 -11.85 -4.44
CA GLU A 150 6.32 -13.16 -4.75
C GLU A 150 4.85 -13.25 -4.36
N VAL A 151 4.58 -13.19 -3.05
CA VAL A 151 3.22 -13.38 -2.53
C VAL A 151 2.32 -12.17 -2.76
N THR A 152 2.90 -10.99 -2.94
CA THR A 152 2.15 -9.74 -3.17
C THR A 152 1.96 -9.40 -4.66
N LYS A 153 2.33 -10.30 -5.56
CA LYS A 153 2.01 -10.11 -6.98
C LYS A 153 0.50 -10.02 -7.14
N PRO A 154 -0.01 -9.07 -7.93
CA PRO A 154 -1.45 -8.89 -8.07
C PRO A 154 -2.22 -10.16 -8.40
N GLU A 155 -1.71 -10.99 -9.31
CA GLU A 155 -2.35 -12.25 -9.67
C GLU A 155 -2.38 -13.24 -8.51
N ASN A 156 -1.31 -13.29 -7.71
CA ASN A 156 -1.27 -14.18 -6.55
C ASN A 156 -2.29 -13.76 -5.50
N ILE A 157 -2.40 -12.46 -5.23
CA ILE A 157 -3.41 -11.93 -4.31
C ILE A 157 -4.79 -12.27 -4.83
N PHE A 158 -5.06 -12.00 -6.12
CA PHE A 158 -6.35 -12.25 -6.74
C PHE A 158 -6.77 -13.72 -6.61
N ASN A 159 -5.83 -14.63 -6.85
CA ASN A 159 -6.12 -16.07 -6.82
C ASN A 159 -6.30 -16.62 -5.39
N ASN A 160 -5.86 -15.91 -4.36
CA ASN A 160 -5.83 -16.40 -2.98
C ASN A 160 -6.75 -15.62 -2.03
N ILE A 161 -7.51 -14.64 -2.48
CA ILE A 161 -8.57 -14.04 -1.67
C ILE A 161 -9.89 -14.76 -1.90
N SER A 162 -10.71 -14.78 -0.86
CA SER A 162 -12.03 -15.46 -0.91
C SER A 162 -13.15 -14.52 -1.34
#